data_6763fb4908e3502fbd50be58c25ae926
#
_entry.id   6763fb4908e3502fbd50be58c25ae926
#
_cell.length_a   1.000
_cell.length_b   1.000
_cell.length_c   1.000
_cell.angle_alpha   90.00
_cell.angle_beta   90.00
_cell.angle_gamma   90.00
#
_symmetry.space_group_name_H-M   'P 1'
#
loop_
_entity.id
_entity.type
_entity.pdbx_description
1 polymer ?
#
loop_
_entity_poly.entity_id
_entity_poly.type
_entity_poly.pdbx_seq_one_letter_code
_entity_poly.pdbx_strand_id
1 'polypeptide(L)'
;DRMMAMDADSEGNVHVVWSRNTNHLYYKMLDPRGETLISETQISDPGAHRAWHPDVTVDSDDMVHVVWTDRAGQYKIMYTLLDPSLDDQNGDASLDSTLSVVPNDFEVANNPQNRDWPAIDVDSENNPHIVWEDSFEPLELYYQQSQIYYKMLEIDVPARTAIIAIDETLLTPIIGHKGHPDVAVDLDDFVQVVWDDTRGGKVEMVAPIDTSGSMNAEWADMCAVFYGGYFVSGGYFEGLK
;
A
#
# COMPACT_ATOMS: atom_id res chain seq x y z
N ASP A 1 -15.22 3.64 6.23
CA ASP A 1 -13.85 3.12 6.41
C ASP A 1 -13.64 1.97 5.42
N ARG A 2 -12.50 1.94 4.73
CA ARG A 2 -12.16 0.89 3.78
C ARG A 2 -11.74 -0.36 4.55
N MET A 3 -12.59 -1.36 4.55
CA MET A 3 -12.38 -2.61 5.30
C MET A 3 -12.21 -3.81 4.36
N MET A 4 -12.23 -3.57 3.06
CA MET A 4 -12.03 -4.56 2.01
C MET A 4 -11.40 -3.91 0.77
N ALA A 5 -10.65 -4.70 0.01
CA ALA A 5 -10.13 -4.35 -1.30
C ALA A 5 -10.20 -5.57 -2.23
N MET A 6 -10.13 -5.34 -3.53
CA MET A 6 -10.10 -6.41 -4.52
C MET A 6 -9.31 -5.97 -5.76
N ASP A 7 -8.71 -6.96 -6.42
CA ASP A 7 -8.08 -6.81 -7.73
C ASP A 7 -8.28 -8.07 -8.56
N ALA A 8 -7.93 -8.05 -9.84
CA ALA A 8 -8.15 -9.17 -10.75
C ALA A 8 -6.83 -9.63 -11.38
N ASP A 9 -6.66 -10.95 -11.50
CA ASP A 9 -5.53 -11.58 -12.16
C ASP A 9 -5.66 -11.58 -13.71
N SER A 10 -4.65 -12.13 -14.38
CA SER A 10 -4.57 -12.21 -15.84
C SER A 10 -5.69 -13.07 -16.48
N GLU A 11 -6.29 -13.98 -15.71
CA GLU A 11 -7.40 -14.84 -16.14
C GLU A 11 -8.78 -14.22 -15.85
N GLY A 12 -8.79 -13.07 -15.17
CA GLY A 12 -9.99 -12.35 -14.73
C GLY A 12 -10.61 -12.92 -13.45
N ASN A 13 -9.89 -13.76 -12.70
CA ASN A 13 -10.31 -14.14 -11.37
C ASN A 13 -10.17 -12.94 -10.43
N VAL A 14 -11.02 -12.88 -9.41
CA VAL A 14 -11.09 -11.75 -8.48
C VAL A 14 -10.56 -12.17 -7.13
N HIS A 15 -9.52 -11.47 -6.70
CA HIS A 15 -8.89 -11.61 -5.41
C HIS A 15 -9.47 -10.59 -4.44
N VAL A 16 -10.05 -11.06 -3.35
CA VAL A 16 -10.72 -10.20 -2.35
C VAL A 16 -10.04 -10.35 -1.01
N VAL A 17 -9.65 -9.24 -0.41
CA VAL A 17 -9.14 -9.19 0.96
C VAL A 17 -10.05 -8.33 1.82
N TRP A 18 -10.27 -8.74 3.07
CA TRP A 18 -11.09 -7.95 4.00
C TRP A 18 -10.71 -8.20 5.46
N SER A 19 -10.96 -7.21 6.28
CA SER A 19 -10.86 -7.35 7.73
C SER A 19 -12.16 -7.84 8.31
N ARG A 20 -12.10 -8.88 9.14
CA ARG A 20 -13.25 -9.40 9.89
C ARG A 20 -13.17 -8.97 11.35
N ASN A 21 -14.21 -8.29 11.81
CA ASN A 21 -14.32 -7.80 13.19
C ASN A 21 -13.12 -6.97 13.64
N THR A 22 -12.42 -6.33 12.70
CA THR A 22 -11.22 -5.52 12.93
C THR A 22 -10.05 -6.26 13.59
N ASN A 23 -10.01 -7.58 13.50
CA ASN A 23 -8.99 -8.41 14.15
C ASN A 23 -8.09 -9.13 13.15
N HIS A 24 -8.67 -9.79 12.15
CA HIS A 24 -7.93 -10.65 11.23
C HIS A 24 -8.22 -10.28 9.78
N LEU A 25 -7.23 -10.47 8.94
CA LEU A 25 -7.33 -10.32 7.51
C LEU A 25 -7.68 -11.67 6.88
N TYR A 26 -8.63 -11.65 5.97
CA TYR A 26 -9.09 -12.79 5.20
C TYR A 26 -8.91 -12.54 3.72
N TYR A 27 -8.73 -13.61 3.00
CA TYR A 27 -8.59 -13.66 1.56
C TYR A 27 -9.57 -14.66 0.97
N LYS A 28 -10.01 -14.42 -0.26
CA LYS A 28 -10.82 -15.32 -1.07
C LYS A 28 -10.57 -15.05 -2.55
N MET A 29 -10.62 -16.11 -3.37
CA MET A 29 -10.54 -16.00 -4.82
C MET A 29 -11.83 -16.49 -5.47
N LEU A 30 -12.31 -15.75 -6.45
CA LEU A 30 -13.51 -16.06 -7.23
C LEU A 30 -13.14 -16.12 -8.72
N ASP A 31 -13.79 -17.01 -9.48
CA ASP A 31 -13.70 -16.98 -10.93
C ASP A 31 -14.46 -15.77 -11.53
N PRO A 32 -14.33 -15.48 -12.86
CA PRO A 32 -15.05 -14.39 -13.50
C PRO A 32 -16.58 -14.48 -13.46
N ARG A 33 -17.13 -15.58 -13.03
CA ARG A 33 -18.59 -15.79 -12.87
C ARG A 33 -19.03 -15.62 -11.40
N GLY A 34 -18.07 -15.44 -10.49
CA GLY A 34 -18.30 -15.33 -9.05
C GLY A 34 -18.33 -16.69 -8.32
N GLU A 35 -17.93 -17.77 -8.98
CA GLU A 35 -17.76 -19.08 -8.34
C GLU A 35 -16.49 -19.07 -7.47
N THR A 36 -16.52 -19.74 -6.33
CA THR A 36 -15.37 -19.79 -5.42
C THR A 36 -14.29 -20.73 -5.95
N LEU A 37 -13.10 -20.20 -6.18
CA LEU A 37 -11.88 -20.96 -6.49
C LEU A 37 -11.11 -21.26 -5.21
N ILE A 38 -10.79 -20.26 -4.40
CA ILE A 38 -10.19 -20.41 -3.08
C ILE A 38 -11.20 -19.96 -2.04
N SER A 39 -11.48 -20.84 -1.09
CA SER A 39 -12.39 -20.57 0.02
C SER A 39 -11.84 -19.45 0.92
N GLU A 40 -12.70 -18.86 1.71
CA GLU A 40 -12.31 -17.88 2.71
C GLU A 40 -11.20 -18.42 3.62
N THR A 41 -10.05 -17.77 3.59
CA THR A 41 -8.85 -18.19 4.29
C THR A 41 -8.28 -17.01 5.09
N GLN A 42 -7.92 -17.23 6.36
CA GLN A 42 -7.22 -16.21 7.14
C GLN A 42 -5.78 -16.10 6.66
N ILE A 43 -5.33 -14.88 6.37
CA ILE A 43 -3.98 -14.60 5.87
C ILE A 43 -3.13 -13.74 6.83
N SER A 44 -3.70 -13.17 7.88
CA SER A 44 -2.93 -12.55 8.96
C SER A 44 -2.61 -13.56 10.06
N ASP A 45 -1.48 -13.35 10.76
CA ASP A 45 -1.13 -14.14 11.95
C ASP A 45 -2.31 -14.18 12.96
N PRO A 46 -2.61 -15.34 13.58
CA PRO A 46 -3.63 -15.46 14.62
C PRO A 46 -3.28 -14.74 15.93
N GLY A 47 -2.12 -14.10 16.05
CA GLY A 47 -1.74 -13.27 17.20
C GLY A 47 -2.68 -12.07 17.43
N ALA A 48 -2.33 -11.17 18.34
CA ALA A 48 -3.17 -10.05 18.72
C ALA A 48 -3.12 -8.90 17.71
N HIS A 49 -3.35 -9.20 16.44
CA HIS A 49 -3.38 -8.21 15.36
C HIS A 49 -4.76 -7.56 15.24
N ARG A 50 -4.77 -6.30 14.83
CA ARG A 50 -5.98 -5.56 14.46
C ARG A 50 -5.81 -5.07 13.03
N ALA A 51 -6.17 -5.93 12.07
CA ALA A 51 -6.07 -5.62 10.66
C ALA A 51 -7.12 -4.58 10.23
N TRP A 52 -6.65 -3.44 9.72
CA TRP A 52 -7.46 -2.33 9.23
C TRP A 52 -6.97 -1.87 7.87
N HIS A 53 -7.88 -1.29 7.09
CA HIS A 53 -7.61 -0.64 5.81
C HIS A 53 -6.72 -1.48 4.89
N PRO A 54 -7.10 -2.74 4.58
CA PRO A 54 -6.34 -3.54 3.65
C PRO A 54 -6.41 -2.94 2.25
N ASP A 55 -5.33 -3.15 1.49
CA ASP A 55 -5.27 -2.93 0.06
C ASP A 55 -4.59 -4.09 -0.64
N VAL A 56 -4.86 -4.30 -1.94
CA VAL A 56 -4.42 -5.45 -2.71
C VAL A 56 -4.17 -5.08 -4.15
N THR A 57 -3.11 -5.63 -4.72
CA THR A 57 -2.82 -5.63 -6.15
C THR A 57 -2.32 -6.99 -6.60
N VAL A 58 -2.54 -7.34 -7.86
CA VAL A 58 -2.09 -8.60 -8.47
C VAL A 58 -1.00 -8.29 -9.49
N ASP A 59 0.11 -8.99 -9.41
CA ASP A 59 1.25 -8.79 -10.30
C ASP A 59 1.13 -9.57 -11.62
N SER A 60 2.14 -9.43 -12.50
CA SER A 60 2.16 -10.08 -13.81
C SER A 60 2.35 -11.60 -13.77
N ASP A 61 2.73 -12.16 -12.62
CA ASP A 61 2.85 -13.59 -12.35
C ASP A 61 1.63 -14.15 -11.60
N ASP A 62 0.54 -13.36 -11.52
CA ASP A 62 -0.71 -13.66 -10.81
C ASP A 62 -0.51 -13.86 -9.30
N MET A 63 0.57 -13.30 -8.73
CA MET A 63 0.78 -13.28 -7.29
C MET A 63 0.07 -12.09 -6.66
N VAL A 64 -0.38 -12.24 -5.42
CA VAL A 64 -1.26 -11.27 -4.75
C VAL A 64 -0.49 -10.56 -3.64
N HIS A 65 -0.25 -9.27 -3.84
CA HIS A 65 0.39 -8.39 -2.90
C HIS A 65 -0.65 -7.74 -1.99
N VAL A 66 -0.49 -7.87 -0.68
CA VAL A 66 -1.45 -7.35 0.29
C VAL A 66 -0.75 -6.48 1.32
N VAL A 67 -1.29 -5.29 1.56
CA VAL A 67 -0.88 -4.41 2.66
C VAL A 67 -2.04 -4.14 3.60
N TRP A 68 -1.76 -3.87 4.86
CA TRP A 68 -2.77 -3.45 5.84
C TRP A 68 -2.14 -2.71 7.00
N THR A 69 -2.97 -2.00 7.76
CA THR A 69 -2.57 -1.44 9.05
C THR A 69 -2.79 -2.46 10.16
N ASP A 70 -1.76 -2.77 10.94
CA ASP A 70 -1.92 -3.46 12.22
C ASP A 70 -2.01 -2.43 13.35
N ARG A 71 -3.16 -2.39 14.02
CA ARG A 71 -3.44 -1.49 15.16
C ARG A 71 -3.29 -2.16 16.53
N ALA A 72 -2.59 -3.28 16.63
CA ALA A 72 -2.27 -3.92 17.90
C ALA A 72 -1.06 -3.22 18.57
N GLY A 73 -1.34 -2.22 19.37
CA GLY A 73 -0.30 -1.39 19.98
C GLY A 73 0.04 -0.16 19.16
N GLN A 74 1.29 0.02 18.78
CA GLN A 74 1.68 1.05 17.80
C GLN A 74 1.22 0.60 16.41
N TYR A 75 0.66 1.53 15.65
CA TYR A 75 0.17 1.22 14.31
C TYR A 75 1.34 0.98 13.36
N LYS A 76 1.28 -0.11 12.63
CA LYS A 76 2.30 -0.56 11.69
C LYS A 76 1.69 -0.79 10.33
N ILE A 77 2.47 -0.59 9.29
CA ILE A 77 2.11 -1.07 7.95
C ILE A 77 2.74 -2.44 7.76
N MET A 78 1.88 -3.39 7.45
CA MET A 78 2.23 -4.80 7.25
C MET A 78 2.06 -5.16 5.78
N TYR A 79 2.81 -6.16 5.35
CA TYR A 79 2.78 -6.68 3.98
C TYR A 79 2.87 -8.20 3.98
N THR A 80 2.20 -8.83 3.02
CA THR A 80 2.39 -10.24 2.64
C THR A 80 2.26 -10.40 1.14
N LEU A 81 2.94 -11.42 0.59
CA LEU A 81 2.76 -11.89 -0.78
C LEU A 81 2.15 -13.29 -0.74
N LEU A 82 1.08 -13.48 -1.50
CA LEU A 82 0.39 -14.77 -1.62
C LEU A 82 0.61 -15.34 -3.02
N ASP A 83 0.77 -16.66 -3.08
CA ASP A 83 0.73 -17.42 -4.32
C ASP A 83 -0.52 -18.31 -4.31
N PRO A 84 -1.60 -17.92 -5.03
CA PRO A 84 -2.85 -18.67 -5.06
C PRO A 84 -2.69 -20.11 -5.58
N SER A 85 -1.66 -20.39 -6.35
CA SER A 85 -1.39 -21.74 -6.88
C SER A 85 -0.98 -22.75 -5.79
N LEU A 86 -0.59 -22.26 -4.62
CA LEU A 86 -0.17 -23.06 -3.48
C LEU A 86 -1.33 -23.45 -2.54
N ASP A 87 -2.57 -23.04 -2.85
CA ASP A 87 -3.75 -23.42 -2.07
C ASP A 87 -3.89 -24.95 -1.98
N ASP A 88 -3.99 -25.47 -0.77
CA ASP A 88 -4.05 -26.91 -0.53
C ASP A 88 -5.44 -27.52 -0.78
N GLN A 89 -6.41 -26.69 -1.21
CA GLN A 89 -7.78 -27.07 -1.56
C GLN A 89 -8.55 -27.79 -0.42
N ASN A 90 -8.10 -27.65 0.82
CA ASN A 90 -8.75 -28.30 1.96
C ASN A 90 -10.11 -27.67 2.33
N GLY A 91 -10.37 -26.45 1.86
CA GLY A 91 -11.64 -25.73 2.02
C GLY A 91 -11.92 -25.25 3.44
N ASP A 92 -10.92 -25.25 4.31
CA ASP A 92 -11.07 -24.70 5.66
C ASP A 92 -10.76 -23.19 5.67
N ALA A 93 -11.23 -22.51 6.69
CA ALA A 93 -11.02 -21.09 6.90
C ALA A 93 -9.87 -20.81 7.89
N SER A 94 -9.01 -21.80 8.10
CA SER A 94 -7.84 -21.66 8.97
C SER A 94 -6.74 -20.86 8.29
N LEU A 95 -5.75 -20.44 9.06
CA LEU A 95 -4.56 -19.81 8.51
C LEU A 95 -3.83 -20.79 7.58
N ASP A 96 -3.88 -20.52 6.27
CA ASP A 96 -3.10 -21.27 5.30
C ASP A 96 -1.74 -20.59 5.10
N SER A 97 -0.75 -21.07 5.86
CA SER A 97 0.63 -20.57 5.74
C SER A 97 1.30 -20.99 4.44
N THR A 98 0.67 -21.87 3.65
CA THR A 98 1.22 -22.31 2.36
C THR A 98 1.01 -21.24 1.29
N LEU A 99 -0.09 -20.48 1.36
CA LEU A 99 -0.35 -19.36 0.45
C LEU A 99 0.70 -18.25 0.56
N SER A 100 1.21 -17.95 1.75
CA SER A 100 2.16 -16.87 1.94
C SER A 100 3.54 -17.20 1.39
N VAL A 101 3.99 -16.46 0.40
CA VAL A 101 5.37 -16.48 -0.11
C VAL A 101 6.26 -15.60 0.76
N VAL A 102 5.90 -14.34 0.95
CA VAL A 102 6.51 -13.49 1.98
C VAL A 102 5.66 -13.60 3.25
N PRO A 103 6.27 -13.87 4.42
CA PRO A 103 5.53 -14.02 5.66
C PRO A 103 4.59 -12.85 5.96
N ASN A 104 3.41 -13.17 6.49
CA ASN A 104 2.36 -12.21 6.85
C ASN A 104 2.69 -11.31 8.05
N ASP A 105 3.91 -11.31 8.52
CA ASP A 105 4.44 -10.45 9.58
C ASP A 105 5.54 -9.50 9.09
N PHE A 106 5.70 -9.32 7.76
CA PHE A 106 6.68 -8.38 7.25
C PHE A 106 6.25 -6.94 7.55
N GLU A 107 7.01 -6.27 8.41
CA GLU A 107 6.77 -4.89 8.79
C GLU A 107 7.38 -3.93 7.76
N VAL A 108 6.53 -3.29 6.94
CA VAL A 108 6.94 -2.25 6.00
C VAL A 108 7.41 -1.01 6.76
N ALA A 109 6.67 -0.63 7.79
CA ALA A 109 6.92 0.56 8.57
C ALA A 109 6.52 0.36 10.03
N ASN A 110 7.45 0.63 10.97
CA ASN A 110 7.31 0.31 12.39
C ASN A 110 7.87 1.38 13.38
N ASN A 111 8.14 2.60 12.92
CA ASN A 111 8.58 3.66 13.86
C ASN A 111 7.42 4.10 14.79
N PRO A 112 7.65 4.85 15.88
CA PRO A 112 6.68 5.05 16.96
C PRO A 112 5.53 6.03 16.65
N GLN A 113 5.13 6.20 15.40
CA GLN A 113 4.03 7.05 14.99
C GLN A 113 2.81 6.20 14.62
N ASN A 114 1.64 6.83 14.47
CA ASN A 114 0.42 6.12 14.07
C ASN A 114 0.33 6.09 12.54
N ARG A 115 0.58 4.94 11.97
CA ARG A 115 0.54 4.70 10.53
C ARG A 115 -0.74 4.04 10.13
N ASP A 116 -1.35 4.56 9.07
CA ASP A 116 -2.65 4.11 8.64
C ASP A 116 -2.87 4.31 7.14
N TRP A 117 -3.96 3.78 6.61
CA TRP A 117 -4.40 3.93 5.24
C TRP A 117 -3.32 3.60 4.20
N PRO A 118 -2.73 2.40 4.24
CA PRO A 118 -1.81 2.00 3.19
C PRO A 118 -2.53 1.81 1.86
N ALA A 119 -1.80 2.07 0.76
CA ALA A 119 -2.17 1.67 -0.58
C ALA A 119 -0.96 1.06 -1.28
N ILE A 120 -1.19 0.18 -2.26
CA ILE A 120 -0.16 -0.59 -2.94
C ILE A 120 -0.45 -0.71 -4.43
N ASP A 121 0.60 -0.64 -5.23
CA ASP A 121 0.62 -1.07 -6.64
C ASP A 121 1.99 -1.66 -6.96
N VAL A 122 2.15 -2.30 -8.12
CA VAL A 122 3.39 -2.97 -8.54
C VAL A 122 3.90 -2.42 -9.85
N ASP A 123 5.22 -2.43 -10.03
CA ASP A 123 5.88 -2.08 -11.30
C ASP A 123 5.97 -3.28 -12.26
N SER A 124 6.55 -3.07 -13.44
CA SER A 124 6.71 -4.11 -14.47
C SER A 124 7.66 -5.24 -14.06
N GLU A 125 8.44 -5.07 -13.00
CA GLU A 125 9.33 -6.08 -12.41
C GLU A 125 8.69 -6.76 -11.19
N ASN A 126 7.40 -6.52 -10.94
CA ASN A 126 6.61 -7.03 -9.81
C ASN A 126 7.10 -6.54 -8.43
N ASN A 127 7.76 -5.37 -8.38
CA ASN A 127 8.15 -4.75 -7.13
C ASN A 127 7.01 -3.92 -6.54
N PRO A 128 6.63 -4.11 -5.27
CA PRO A 128 5.56 -3.36 -4.66
C PRO A 128 5.98 -1.94 -4.24
N HIS A 129 5.17 -0.98 -4.64
CA HIS A 129 5.21 0.43 -4.27
C HIS A 129 4.13 0.69 -3.23
N ILE A 130 4.51 1.11 -2.04
CA ILE A 130 3.61 1.23 -0.89
C ILE A 130 3.64 2.67 -0.39
N VAL A 131 2.45 3.25 -0.23
CA VAL A 131 2.26 4.57 0.40
C VAL A 131 1.38 4.43 1.63
N TRP A 132 1.53 5.34 2.59
CA TRP A 132 0.69 5.36 3.79
C TRP A 132 0.64 6.75 4.41
N GLU A 133 -0.37 6.96 5.23
CA GLU A 133 -0.48 8.11 6.13
C GLU A 133 0.29 7.83 7.43
N ASP A 134 1.12 8.77 7.84
CA ASP A 134 1.78 8.76 9.14
C ASP A 134 1.29 9.95 9.97
N SER A 135 0.52 9.66 11.02
CA SER A 135 -0.09 10.67 11.89
C SER A 135 0.73 10.87 13.14
N PHE A 136 1.02 12.12 13.46
CA PHE A 136 1.67 12.47 14.72
C PHE A 136 0.84 13.52 15.46
N GLU A 137 0.75 13.36 16.77
CA GLU A 137 0.16 14.38 17.66
C GLU A 137 1.28 15.28 18.18
N PRO A 138 1.36 16.53 17.73
CA PRO A 138 2.24 17.49 18.41
C PRO A 138 1.67 17.82 19.78
N LEU A 139 2.50 17.79 20.81
CA LEU A 139 2.14 17.97 22.23
C LEU A 139 1.36 19.26 22.54
N GLU A 140 1.21 20.20 21.61
CA GLU A 140 0.64 21.53 21.85
C GLU A 140 -0.41 21.97 20.82
N LEU A 141 -0.78 21.15 19.84
CA LEU A 141 -1.73 21.56 18.80
C LEU A 141 -2.95 20.62 18.80
N TYR A 142 -4.14 21.21 18.86
CA TYR A 142 -5.44 20.50 18.81
C TYR A 142 -5.78 19.83 17.47
N TYR A 143 -4.86 19.81 16.52
CA TYR A 143 -5.07 19.25 15.19
C TYR A 143 -4.08 18.12 14.94
N GLN A 144 -4.59 16.96 14.63
CA GLN A 144 -3.79 15.86 14.08
C GLN A 144 -3.06 16.37 12.84
N GLN A 145 -1.78 16.10 12.79
CA GLN A 145 -0.96 16.36 11.62
C GLN A 145 -0.58 15.01 11.04
N SER A 146 -0.66 14.89 9.75
CA SER A 146 -0.26 13.69 9.05
C SER A 146 0.51 14.03 7.78
N GLN A 147 1.33 13.09 7.37
CA GLN A 147 2.17 13.18 6.19
C GLN A 147 2.09 11.88 5.41
N ILE A 148 2.37 11.93 4.12
CA ILE A 148 2.40 10.76 3.26
C ILE A 148 3.84 10.31 3.11
N TYR A 149 4.04 9.03 3.32
CA TYR A 149 5.30 8.32 3.15
C TYR A 149 5.17 7.29 2.04
N TYR A 150 6.31 6.91 1.51
CA TYR A 150 6.46 5.94 0.44
C TYR A 150 7.62 4.99 0.76
N LYS A 151 7.49 3.74 0.31
CA LYS A 151 8.55 2.73 0.32
C LYS A 151 8.37 1.80 -0.87
N MET A 152 9.48 1.31 -1.42
CA MET A 152 9.50 0.26 -2.43
C MET A 152 10.20 -0.97 -1.86
N LEU A 153 9.65 -2.13 -2.15
CA LEU A 153 10.26 -3.41 -1.83
C LEU A 153 10.71 -4.10 -3.13
N GLU A 154 11.72 -4.95 -3.02
CA GLU A 154 12.11 -5.92 -4.02
C GLU A 154 11.77 -7.32 -3.47
N ILE A 155 11.17 -8.17 -4.27
CA ILE A 155 10.70 -9.48 -3.81
C ILE A 155 11.68 -10.58 -4.24
N ASP A 156 12.22 -11.30 -3.26
CA ASP A 156 12.99 -12.51 -3.48
C ASP A 156 12.10 -13.74 -3.22
N VAL A 157 11.39 -14.18 -4.27
CA VAL A 157 10.48 -15.34 -4.20
C VAL A 157 11.20 -16.61 -3.75
N PRO A 158 12.37 -16.98 -4.28
CA PRO A 158 13.14 -18.14 -3.81
C PRO A 158 13.51 -18.09 -2.33
N ALA A 159 13.87 -16.90 -1.82
CA ALA A 159 14.20 -16.73 -0.40
C ALA A 159 12.97 -16.54 0.48
N ARG A 160 11.79 -16.35 -0.10
CA ARG A 160 10.52 -16.05 0.58
C ARG A 160 10.63 -14.82 1.48
N THR A 161 11.19 -13.75 0.95
CA THR A 161 11.40 -12.50 1.69
C THR A 161 11.21 -11.29 0.80
N ALA A 162 10.94 -10.15 1.43
CA ALA A 162 10.98 -8.84 0.81
C ALA A 162 12.23 -8.09 1.28
N ILE A 163 12.84 -7.36 0.37
CA ILE A 163 14.02 -6.53 0.61
C ILE A 163 13.61 -5.08 0.41
N ILE A 164 14.08 -4.18 1.27
CA ILE A 164 13.82 -2.76 1.11
C ILE A 164 14.71 -2.23 -0.03
N ALA A 165 14.10 -1.89 -1.16
CA ALA A 165 14.78 -1.31 -2.31
C ALA A 165 14.89 0.21 -2.17
N ILE A 166 13.77 0.88 -1.82
CA ILE A 166 13.74 2.30 -1.46
C ILE A 166 13.20 2.41 -0.05
N ASP A 167 13.99 3.00 0.85
CA ASP A 167 13.62 3.16 2.25
C ASP A 167 12.55 4.24 2.44
N GLU A 168 12.01 4.30 3.65
CA GLU A 168 10.94 5.21 4.05
C GLU A 168 11.24 6.65 3.62
N THR A 169 10.47 7.14 2.67
CA THR A 169 10.65 8.45 2.02
C THR A 169 9.43 9.33 2.26
N LEU A 170 9.66 10.52 2.81
CA LEU A 170 8.61 11.51 3.04
C LEU A 170 8.25 12.22 1.74
N LEU A 171 7.00 12.05 1.28
CA LEU A 171 6.49 12.72 0.07
C LEU A 171 5.94 14.13 0.33
N THR A 172 5.46 14.40 1.54
CA THR A 172 4.77 15.66 1.88
C THR A 172 5.50 16.46 2.96
N PRO A 173 6.55 17.21 2.63
CA PRO A 173 7.37 17.91 3.64
C PRO A 173 6.65 19.07 4.34
N ILE A 174 5.49 19.50 3.83
CA ILE A 174 4.76 20.64 4.39
C ILE A 174 3.77 20.14 5.45
N ILE A 175 3.86 20.70 6.65
CA ILE A 175 3.00 20.40 7.79
C ILE A 175 1.51 20.67 7.45
N GLY A 176 0.65 19.74 7.82
CA GLY A 176 -0.79 19.80 7.63
C GLY A 176 -1.40 18.40 7.77
N HIS A 177 -2.72 18.30 7.67
CA HIS A 177 -3.37 17.00 7.61
C HIS A 177 -3.36 16.51 6.15
N LYS A 178 -2.65 15.42 5.90
CA LYS A 178 -2.62 14.69 4.64
C LYS A 178 -3.15 13.30 4.92
N GLY A 179 -4.08 12.83 4.11
CA GLY A 179 -4.70 11.53 4.39
C GLY A 179 -5.10 10.76 3.15
N HIS A 180 -5.48 9.51 3.38
CA HIS A 180 -6.05 8.61 2.39
C HIS A 180 -5.23 8.57 1.09
N PRO A 181 -3.93 8.28 1.15
CA PRO A 181 -3.13 8.18 -0.05
C PRO A 181 -3.60 7.02 -0.92
N ASP A 182 -3.38 7.16 -2.21
CA ASP A 182 -3.51 6.09 -3.19
C ASP A 182 -2.33 6.13 -4.14
N VAL A 183 -1.96 4.99 -4.72
CA VAL A 183 -0.80 4.86 -5.60
C VAL A 183 -1.19 4.09 -6.85
N ALA A 184 -0.62 4.48 -7.98
CA ALA A 184 -0.72 3.75 -9.23
C ALA A 184 0.63 3.79 -9.95
N VAL A 185 1.02 2.65 -10.54
CA VAL A 185 2.21 2.55 -11.39
C VAL A 185 1.76 2.41 -12.84
N ASP A 186 2.30 3.23 -13.72
CA ASP A 186 1.96 3.17 -15.13
C ASP A 186 2.87 2.18 -15.91
N LEU A 187 2.55 1.99 -17.18
CA LEU A 187 3.26 1.03 -18.04
C LEU A 187 4.74 1.39 -18.32
N ASP A 188 5.16 2.59 -17.99
CA ASP A 188 6.55 3.07 -18.11
C ASP A 188 7.24 3.09 -16.72
N ASP A 189 6.64 2.44 -15.71
CA ASP A 189 7.09 2.34 -14.31
C ASP A 189 7.16 3.68 -13.56
N PHE A 190 6.39 4.69 -14.02
CA PHE A 190 6.22 5.90 -13.24
C PHE A 190 5.20 5.70 -12.13
N VAL A 191 5.63 5.91 -10.91
CA VAL A 191 4.77 5.84 -9.72
C VAL A 191 4.05 7.17 -9.53
N GLN A 192 2.73 7.11 -9.48
CA GLN A 192 1.86 8.27 -9.28
C GLN A 192 1.16 8.13 -7.93
N VAL A 193 1.27 9.15 -7.08
CA VAL A 193 0.68 9.16 -5.74
C VAL A 193 -0.28 10.32 -5.60
N VAL A 194 -1.48 10.04 -5.08
CA VAL A 194 -2.51 11.03 -4.77
C VAL A 194 -2.86 10.97 -3.28
N TRP A 195 -3.30 12.08 -2.71
CA TRP A 195 -3.79 12.14 -1.32
C TRP A 195 -4.72 13.32 -1.12
N ASP A 196 -5.48 13.34 -0.04
CA ASP A 196 -6.25 14.51 0.36
C ASP A 196 -5.44 15.45 1.28
N ASP A 197 -5.70 16.76 1.17
CA ASP A 197 -5.07 17.80 1.99
C ASP A 197 -6.12 18.79 2.49
N THR A 198 -6.31 18.87 3.80
CA THR A 198 -7.36 19.68 4.41
C THR A 198 -7.10 21.19 4.42
N ARG A 199 -5.91 21.66 4.03
CA ARG A 199 -5.52 23.09 4.09
C ARG A 199 -6.23 24.00 3.11
N GLY A 200 -7.06 23.52 2.22
CA GLY A 200 -7.68 24.37 1.20
C GLY A 200 -8.76 23.70 0.36
N GLY A 201 -9.31 22.60 0.82
CA GLY A 201 -10.21 21.77 0.03
C GLY A 201 -9.45 20.62 -0.66
N LYS A 202 -10.09 19.88 -1.49
CA LYS A 202 -9.48 18.74 -2.18
C LYS A 202 -8.22 19.18 -2.91
N VAL A 203 -7.12 18.59 -2.53
CA VAL A 203 -5.86 18.68 -3.27
C VAL A 203 -5.55 17.30 -3.79
N GLU A 204 -5.54 17.18 -5.09
CA GLU A 204 -5.00 16.00 -5.75
C GLU A 204 -3.56 16.30 -6.09
N MET A 205 -2.64 15.46 -5.64
CA MET A 205 -1.25 15.59 -6.02
C MET A 205 -0.81 14.35 -6.76
N VAL A 206 -0.12 14.57 -7.85
CA VAL A 206 0.54 13.51 -8.61
C VAL A 206 2.03 13.79 -8.52
N ALA A 207 2.77 12.91 -7.88
CA ALA A 207 4.21 12.95 -7.85
C ALA A 207 4.73 11.78 -8.68
N PRO A 208 5.30 11.99 -9.88
CA PRO A 208 6.01 10.93 -10.57
C PRO A 208 7.28 10.59 -9.77
N ILE A 209 7.41 9.33 -9.40
CA ILE A 209 8.58 8.79 -8.73
C ILE A 209 9.38 8.03 -9.78
N ASP A 210 10.60 8.47 -10.08
CA ASP A 210 11.51 7.73 -10.96
C ASP A 210 12.20 6.63 -10.13
N THR A 211 11.93 5.39 -10.44
CA THR A 211 12.50 4.21 -9.77
C THR A 211 13.83 3.76 -10.37
N SER A 212 14.35 4.42 -11.40
CA SER A 212 15.59 4.04 -12.12
C SER A 212 16.87 4.12 -11.28
N GLY A 213 16.77 4.45 -9.98
CA GLY A 213 17.92 4.52 -9.05
C GLY A 213 18.84 5.71 -9.26
N SER A 214 18.52 6.62 -10.17
CA SER A 214 19.33 7.81 -10.46
C SER A 214 19.06 9.01 -9.52
N MET A 215 18.08 8.92 -8.66
CA MET A 215 17.49 10.04 -7.91
C MET A 215 17.96 10.16 -6.46
N ASN A 216 19.25 10.23 -6.21
CA ASN A 216 19.76 10.43 -4.84
C ASN A 216 19.78 11.89 -4.34
N ALA A 217 19.34 12.88 -5.10
CA ALA A 217 19.49 14.29 -4.69
C ALA A 217 18.36 15.25 -5.09
N GLU A 218 17.35 14.84 -5.85
CA GLU A 218 16.40 15.78 -6.49
C GLU A 218 14.94 15.67 -6.01
N TRP A 219 14.64 14.83 -5.05
CA TRP A 219 13.27 14.58 -4.56
C TRP A 219 12.54 15.82 -4.05
N ALA A 220 13.25 16.77 -3.47
CA ALA A 220 12.64 17.98 -2.92
C ALA A 220 12.08 18.92 -3.99
N ASP A 221 12.55 18.79 -5.23
CA ASP A 221 12.19 19.70 -6.34
C ASP A 221 11.10 19.16 -7.26
N MET A 222 10.68 17.88 -7.13
CA MET A 222 9.74 17.24 -8.05
C MET A 222 8.30 17.11 -7.56
N CYS A 223 8.00 17.48 -6.32
CA CYS A 223 6.62 17.52 -5.84
C CYS A 223 5.87 18.71 -6.45
N ALA A 224 5.01 18.46 -7.42
CA ALA A 224 4.07 19.44 -7.94
C ALA A 224 2.77 19.41 -7.13
N VAL A 225 2.38 20.54 -6.55
CA VAL A 225 1.12 20.69 -5.79
C VAL A 225 0.07 21.35 -6.67
N PHE A 226 -1.05 20.67 -6.85
CA PHE A 226 -2.24 21.27 -7.47
C PHE A 226 -3.06 22.04 -6.44
N TYR A 227 -3.11 23.34 -6.54
CA TYR A 227 -3.98 24.20 -5.75
C TYR A 227 -5.03 24.83 -6.66
N GLY A 228 -6.30 24.42 -6.52
CA GLY A 228 -7.42 25.14 -7.15
C GLY A 228 -7.23 25.44 -8.64
N GLY A 229 -6.57 24.57 -9.40
CA GLY A 229 -6.27 24.77 -10.81
C GLY A 229 -4.95 25.48 -11.12
N TYR A 230 -4.12 25.74 -10.13
CA TYR A 230 -2.78 26.32 -10.32
C TYR A 230 -1.70 25.31 -9.94
N PHE A 231 -0.68 25.18 -10.80
CA PHE A 231 0.57 24.49 -10.47
C PHE A 231 1.45 25.41 -9.63
N VAL A 232 1.87 24.95 -8.47
CA VAL A 232 2.98 25.53 -7.74
C VAL A 232 4.13 24.54 -7.80
N SER A 233 5.03 24.69 -8.75
CA SER A 233 6.20 23.83 -8.86
C SER A 233 7.38 24.43 -8.11
N GLY A 234 8.12 23.62 -7.38
CA GLY A 234 9.54 23.86 -7.15
C GLY A 234 10.30 23.47 -8.42
N GLY A 235 10.40 24.36 -9.38
CA GLY A 235 11.50 24.43 -10.33
C GLY A 235 11.40 23.77 -11.68
N TYR A 236 10.49 22.85 -12.04
CA TYR A 236 10.60 22.16 -13.35
C TYR A 236 9.34 22.09 -14.24
N PHE A 237 8.22 22.67 -13.89
CA PHE A 237 7.06 22.76 -14.78
C PHE A 237 6.61 24.21 -15.02
N GLU A 238 7.40 24.97 -15.76
CA GLU A 238 6.88 26.14 -16.48
C GLU A 238 6.26 25.64 -17.79
N GLY A 239 4.93 25.68 -17.89
CA GLY A 239 4.30 25.70 -19.20
C GLY A 239 3.22 24.71 -19.54
N LEU A 240 2.33 24.32 -18.65
CA LEU A 240 1.04 23.77 -19.05
C LEU A 240 -0.08 24.79 -18.72
N LYS A 241 -0.53 25.46 -19.78
CA LYS A 241 -1.77 26.27 -19.77
C LYS A 241 -2.95 25.40 -20.12
#